data_fe419df873c38b77426ba21975393dae
#
_entry.id   fe419df873c38b77426ba21975393dae
#
_cell.length_a   1.000
_cell.length_b   1.000
_cell.length_c   1.000
_cell.angle_alpha   90.00
_cell.angle_beta   90.00
_cell.angle_gamma   90.00
#
_symmetry.space_group_name_H-M   'P 1'
#
loop_
_entity.id
_entity.type
_entity.pdbx_description
1 polymer ?
#
loop_
_entity_poly.entity_id
_entity_poly.type
_entity_poly.pdbx_seq_one_letter_code
_entity_poly.pdbx_strand_id
1 'polypeptide(L)'
;AHIDHGKSTLADRMLQLTGVVDDRSMRAQYLDRMDIERERGITIKSQAVRMPWEFEGNTYALNMIDTPGHVDFTYEVSRSLAACEGAVLLVDAAQGIEAQTLANLYLAMENDLEIIPVLNKIDLPAAQPEKYAEELANLIGGNPEDCLRVSGKTGMGVDALLDKIVGTIPNPVGDPNAPARAMIFDSVYDSYRGVVTYVRMIDGHLKPREQITMMSTKAVHEALEIGVSSPEPEPTKGLGVGEVGYLITGVKDVRQSKVGDTVTTKMNPATEPLKGYADPKPMVFSGVYPIDGSDYPVLREALDKLKLSDAALVYEPETSVALGFGFRIGFLGLLHLEIVTERLEREFGLDLIATAPSVVYEVTLENGEEIIVTNPSEFPGGKIKKIMEPLVRATILSPKDYVGTIMELCQSRRGTMIDMQYLGEDRVQLRYELPLAEIVFDFFDQLKSKTAGYGSLDYEEIGMAQGDLVKVDLLLQGEQVDAFSAIVHRDKAYAYGVMITGKLRELIPRQQFEVPIQAAIGARIIARESIRAMRKDVLAKCYGGDISRKRKLLEKQKEGKKRMKTIGRVEVPQEAFIAALSTDGEKKGEKKGK
;
A
#
# COMPACT_ATOMS: atom_id res chain seq x y z
N ALA A 1 -8.30 9.68 -10.22
CA ALA A 1 -9.61 9.45 -9.60
C ALA A 1 -9.48 8.77 -8.23
N HIS A 2 -10.44 9.00 -7.36
CA HIS A 2 -10.53 8.30 -6.07
C HIS A 2 -10.90 6.82 -6.23
N ILE A 3 -10.75 6.03 -5.15
CA ILE A 3 -11.20 4.64 -5.08
C ILE A 3 -12.72 4.62 -5.32
N ASP A 4 -13.22 3.55 -5.95
CA ASP A 4 -14.65 3.35 -6.26
C ASP A 4 -15.33 4.39 -7.16
N HIS A 5 -14.61 5.36 -7.73
CA HIS A 5 -15.17 6.29 -8.72
C HIS A 5 -15.46 5.65 -10.08
N GLY A 6 -15.08 4.38 -10.28
CA GLY A 6 -15.40 3.57 -11.46
C GLY A 6 -14.37 3.64 -12.58
N LYS A 7 -13.08 3.82 -12.27
CA LYS A 7 -11.98 3.80 -13.25
C LYS A 7 -11.98 2.55 -14.10
N SER A 8 -11.85 1.37 -13.51
CA SER A 8 -11.79 0.09 -14.21
C SER A 8 -13.10 -0.22 -14.94
N THR A 9 -14.26 0.19 -14.41
CA THR A 9 -15.56 0.04 -15.09
C THR A 9 -15.65 0.91 -16.34
N LEU A 10 -15.11 2.14 -16.31
CA LEU A 10 -15.03 3.01 -17.47
C LEU A 10 -14.05 2.45 -18.50
N ALA A 11 -12.89 1.99 -18.06
CA ALA A 11 -11.90 1.33 -18.91
C ALA A 11 -12.50 0.12 -19.64
N ASP A 12 -13.21 -0.76 -18.92
CA ASP A 12 -13.94 -1.89 -19.51
C ASP A 12 -14.90 -1.44 -20.61
N ARG A 13 -15.66 -0.36 -20.38
CA ARG A 13 -16.60 0.16 -21.36
C ARG A 13 -15.90 0.73 -22.58
N MET A 14 -14.76 1.39 -22.41
CA MET A 14 -13.95 1.88 -23.52
C MET A 14 -13.40 0.73 -24.37
N LEU A 15 -12.89 -0.36 -23.73
CA LEU A 15 -12.45 -1.57 -24.43
C LEU A 15 -13.56 -2.21 -25.28
N GLN A 16 -14.76 -2.25 -24.73
CA GLN A 16 -15.93 -2.81 -25.43
C GLN A 16 -16.35 -1.94 -26.62
N LEU A 17 -16.46 -0.61 -26.44
CA LEU A 17 -16.86 0.31 -27.51
C LEU A 17 -15.84 0.38 -28.66
N THR A 18 -14.56 0.26 -28.35
CA THR A 18 -13.49 0.24 -29.36
C THR A 18 -13.33 -1.13 -30.05
N GLY A 19 -14.10 -2.14 -29.62
CA GLY A 19 -14.08 -3.48 -30.20
C GLY A 19 -12.82 -4.29 -29.90
N VAL A 20 -11.98 -3.83 -28.96
CA VAL A 20 -10.76 -4.54 -28.53
C VAL A 20 -11.09 -5.81 -27.77
N VAL A 21 -12.21 -5.80 -27.04
CA VAL A 21 -12.75 -6.97 -26.33
C VAL A 21 -14.17 -7.23 -26.81
N ASP A 22 -14.42 -8.45 -27.29
CA ASP A 22 -15.75 -8.89 -27.71
C ASP A 22 -16.70 -8.96 -26.51
N ASP A 23 -17.99 -8.67 -26.74
CA ASP A 23 -19.04 -8.75 -25.71
C ASP A 23 -19.11 -10.12 -25.00
N ARG A 24 -18.73 -11.21 -25.69
CA ARG A 24 -18.74 -12.57 -25.14
C ARG A 24 -17.59 -12.86 -24.20
N SER A 25 -16.44 -12.22 -24.44
CA SER A 25 -15.21 -12.35 -23.64
C SER A 25 -15.12 -11.28 -22.56
N MET A 26 -15.99 -10.27 -22.60
CA MET A 26 -15.99 -9.17 -21.64
C MET A 26 -16.37 -9.68 -20.24
N ARG A 27 -15.57 -9.28 -19.27
CA ARG A 27 -15.80 -9.53 -17.84
C ARG A 27 -15.56 -8.24 -17.06
N ALA A 28 -16.17 -8.12 -15.90
CA ALA A 28 -15.95 -6.95 -15.04
C ALA A 28 -14.47 -6.88 -14.63
N GLN A 29 -13.92 -5.66 -14.59
CA GLN A 29 -12.53 -5.36 -14.25
C GLN A 29 -11.56 -6.17 -15.14
N TYR A 30 -11.75 -6.06 -16.44
CA TYR A 30 -11.00 -6.86 -17.43
C TYR A 30 -9.49 -6.64 -17.35
N LEU A 31 -9.06 -5.40 -17.07
CA LEU A 31 -7.66 -5.01 -16.95
C LEU A 31 -7.06 -5.42 -15.60
N ASP A 32 -7.87 -5.62 -14.56
CA ASP A 32 -7.40 -6.08 -13.25
C ASP A 32 -7.04 -7.57 -13.35
N ARG A 33 -5.77 -7.87 -13.57
CA ARG A 33 -5.29 -9.23 -13.87
C ARG A 33 -5.10 -10.09 -12.64
N MET A 34 -4.82 -9.48 -11.48
CA MET A 34 -4.66 -10.20 -10.23
C MET A 34 -6.02 -10.55 -9.61
N ASP A 35 -6.12 -11.74 -9.01
CA ASP A 35 -7.35 -12.13 -8.30
C ASP A 35 -7.64 -11.18 -7.13
N ILE A 36 -6.60 -10.74 -6.42
CA ILE A 36 -6.69 -9.79 -5.31
C ILE A 36 -7.25 -8.42 -5.75
N GLU A 37 -6.92 -7.93 -6.95
CA GLU A 37 -7.48 -6.70 -7.50
C GLU A 37 -9.00 -6.81 -7.66
N ARG A 38 -9.45 -7.92 -8.26
CA ARG A 38 -10.88 -8.18 -8.49
C ARG A 38 -11.67 -8.40 -7.21
N GLU A 39 -11.10 -9.12 -6.24
CA GLU A 39 -11.75 -9.39 -4.95
C GLU A 39 -11.89 -8.12 -4.11
N ARG A 40 -10.86 -7.27 -4.11
CA ARG A 40 -10.85 -6.01 -3.36
C ARG A 40 -11.49 -4.84 -4.11
N GLY A 41 -11.74 -4.99 -5.42
CA GLY A 41 -12.29 -3.95 -6.27
C GLY A 41 -11.35 -2.77 -6.49
N ILE A 42 -10.04 -2.98 -6.40
CA ILE A 42 -9.02 -1.93 -6.54
C ILE A 42 -7.97 -2.32 -7.58
N THR A 43 -7.55 -1.38 -8.40
CA THR A 43 -6.38 -1.54 -9.25
C THR A 43 -5.12 -1.32 -8.44
N ILE A 44 -4.22 -2.30 -8.45
CA ILE A 44 -2.93 -2.27 -7.75
C ILE A 44 -1.84 -1.85 -8.71
N LYS A 45 -1.85 -2.42 -9.93
CA LYS A 45 -0.84 -2.21 -10.95
C LYS A 45 -1.41 -1.56 -12.20
N SER A 46 -0.73 -0.53 -12.71
CA SER A 46 -1.13 0.13 -13.95
C SER A 46 -1.09 -0.83 -15.14
N GLN A 47 -2.11 -0.74 -16.00
CA GLN A 47 -2.21 -1.54 -17.22
C GLN A 47 -2.31 -0.64 -18.44
N ALA A 48 -1.44 -0.86 -19.42
CA ALA A 48 -1.46 -0.12 -20.69
C ALA A 48 -2.15 -0.95 -21.78
N VAL A 49 -3.09 -0.33 -22.49
CA VAL A 49 -3.84 -0.96 -23.59
C VAL A 49 -3.94 -0.02 -24.77
N ARG A 50 -3.71 -0.55 -25.98
CA ARG A 50 -3.95 0.14 -27.22
C ARG A 50 -5.37 -0.12 -27.72
N MET A 51 -6.10 0.95 -28.08
CA MET A 51 -7.46 0.93 -28.59
C MET A 51 -7.54 1.73 -29.87
N PRO A 52 -8.13 1.20 -30.96
CA PRO A 52 -8.43 1.97 -32.17
C PRO A 52 -9.69 2.82 -31.95
N TRP A 53 -9.71 4.05 -32.45
CA TRP A 53 -10.89 4.88 -32.46
C TRP A 53 -10.98 5.68 -33.76
N GLU A 54 -12.16 5.72 -34.37
CA GLU A 54 -12.42 6.51 -35.58
C GLU A 54 -13.00 7.87 -35.22
N PHE A 55 -12.31 8.93 -35.63
CA PHE A 55 -12.75 10.30 -35.41
C PHE A 55 -12.50 11.14 -36.70
N GLU A 56 -13.53 11.85 -37.17
CA GLU A 56 -13.49 12.68 -38.39
C GLU A 56 -12.88 11.96 -39.60
N GLY A 57 -13.18 10.67 -39.74
CA GLY A 57 -12.74 9.86 -40.90
C GLY A 57 -11.28 9.37 -40.83
N ASN A 58 -10.60 9.59 -39.70
CA ASN A 58 -9.27 9.06 -39.43
C ASN A 58 -9.33 8.03 -38.29
N THR A 59 -8.48 7.02 -38.38
CA THR A 59 -8.31 6.03 -37.31
C THR A 59 -7.14 6.44 -36.40
N TYR A 60 -7.41 6.61 -35.13
CA TYR A 60 -6.41 6.92 -34.09
C TYR A 60 -6.10 5.68 -33.28
N ALA A 61 -4.86 5.59 -32.78
CA ALA A 61 -4.44 4.58 -31.82
C ALA A 61 -4.34 5.23 -30.43
N LEU A 62 -5.35 5.02 -29.60
CA LEU A 62 -5.34 5.48 -28.21
C LEU A 62 -4.54 4.49 -27.35
N ASN A 63 -3.56 4.98 -26.62
CA ASN A 63 -2.83 4.20 -25.63
C ASN A 63 -3.32 4.60 -24.23
N MET A 64 -4.26 3.83 -23.68
CA MET A 64 -4.82 4.07 -22.35
C MET A 64 -3.95 3.39 -21.30
N ILE A 65 -3.68 4.08 -20.19
CA ILE A 65 -3.07 3.50 -18.99
C ILE A 65 -4.11 3.60 -17.86
N ASP A 66 -4.64 2.47 -17.41
CA ASP A 66 -5.46 2.40 -16.20
C ASP A 66 -4.56 2.46 -14.97
N THR A 67 -4.87 3.33 -14.01
CA THR A 67 -4.00 3.67 -12.87
C THR A 67 -4.65 3.31 -11.55
N PRO A 68 -3.86 2.92 -10.52
CA PRO A 68 -4.37 2.79 -9.15
C PRO A 68 -5.04 4.06 -8.63
N GLY A 69 -5.93 3.91 -7.67
CA GLY A 69 -6.63 5.03 -7.03
C GLY A 69 -6.27 5.27 -5.56
N HIS A 70 -5.40 4.46 -4.97
CA HIS A 70 -5.06 4.53 -3.56
C HIS A 70 -3.75 5.30 -3.31
N VAL A 71 -3.66 6.02 -2.17
CA VAL A 71 -2.50 6.83 -1.81
C VAL A 71 -1.18 6.03 -1.78
N ASP A 72 -1.19 4.78 -1.31
CA ASP A 72 -0.01 3.92 -1.26
C ASP A 72 0.61 3.68 -2.65
N PHE A 73 -0.19 3.81 -3.71
CA PHE A 73 0.25 3.61 -5.09
C PHE A 73 0.46 4.91 -5.87
N THR A 74 0.59 6.04 -5.20
CA THR A 74 0.86 7.36 -5.83
C THR A 74 2.09 7.32 -6.73
N TYR A 75 3.10 6.50 -6.38
CA TYR A 75 4.27 6.28 -7.21
C TYR A 75 3.93 5.64 -8.58
N GLU A 76 3.04 4.64 -8.61
CA GLU A 76 2.54 4.04 -9.85
C GLU A 76 1.78 5.06 -10.71
N VAL A 77 0.95 5.88 -10.07
CA VAL A 77 0.19 6.95 -10.73
C VAL A 77 1.15 7.98 -11.34
N SER A 78 2.12 8.46 -10.59
CA SER A 78 3.10 9.46 -11.06
C SER A 78 3.86 8.98 -12.30
N ARG A 79 4.30 7.71 -12.32
CA ARG A 79 4.97 7.11 -13.48
C ARG A 79 4.07 7.01 -14.70
N SER A 80 2.83 6.60 -14.49
CA SER A 80 1.84 6.49 -15.56
C SER A 80 1.52 7.84 -16.17
N LEU A 81 1.33 8.87 -15.33
CA LEU A 81 1.07 10.25 -15.80
C LEU A 81 2.25 10.80 -16.61
N ALA A 82 3.50 10.59 -16.16
CA ALA A 82 4.67 11.03 -16.91
C ALA A 82 4.85 10.32 -18.28
N ALA A 83 4.11 9.24 -18.52
CA ALA A 83 4.08 8.53 -19.81
C ALA A 83 2.91 8.93 -20.70
N CYS A 84 2.13 9.97 -20.36
CA CYS A 84 0.94 10.38 -21.09
C CYS A 84 1.02 11.83 -21.58
N GLU A 85 0.16 12.19 -22.55
CA GLU A 85 -0.08 13.56 -23.02
C GLU A 85 -1.30 14.18 -22.36
N GLY A 86 -2.21 13.37 -21.82
CA GLY A 86 -3.42 13.83 -21.17
C GLY A 86 -3.93 12.86 -20.13
N ALA A 87 -4.85 13.32 -19.31
CA ALA A 87 -5.46 12.55 -18.23
C ALA A 87 -6.97 12.78 -18.17
N VAL A 88 -7.73 11.70 -18.02
CA VAL A 88 -9.14 11.74 -17.69
C VAL A 88 -9.28 11.84 -16.17
N LEU A 89 -9.74 12.98 -15.67
CA LEU A 89 -10.05 13.18 -14.27
C LEU A 89 -11.47 12.72 -13.96
N LEU A 90 -11.59 11.50 -13.45
CA LEU A 90 -12.89 10.86 -13.22
C LEU A 90 -13.39 11.11 -11.81
N VAL A 91 -14.61 11.62 -11.67
CA VAL A 91 -15.28 11.89 -10.39
C VAL A 91 -16.66 11.21 -10.39
N ASP A 92 -17.00 10.57 -9.30
CA ASP A 92 -18.33 10.00 -9.06
C ASP A 92 -19.35 11.13 -8.87
N ALA A 93 -20.40 11.16 -9.71
CA ALA A 93 -21.44 12.18 -9.66
C ALA A 93 -22.33 12.11 -8.40
N ALA A 94 -22.24 11.06 -7.58
CA ALA A 94 -22.94 10.94 -6.31
C ALA A 94 -22.07 11.30 -5.10
N GLN A 95 -20.76 11.03 -5.17
CA GLN A 95 -19.80 11.28 -4.09
C GLN A 95 -19.08 12.63 -4.22
N GLY A 96 -18.79 13.04 -5.47
CA GLY A 96 -18.08 14.28 -5.77
C GLY A 96 -16.56 14.18 -5.60
N ILE A 97 -15.91 15.33 -5.39
CA ILE A 97 -14.46 15.44 -5.28
C ILE A 97 -13.98 14.85 -3.95
N GLU A 98 -12.98 13.98 -3.98
CA GLU A 98 -12.35 13.35 -2.83
C GLU A 98 -10.85 13.68 -2.74
N ALA A 99 -10.18 13.38 -1.61
CA ALA A 99 -8.78 13.79 -1.38
C ALA A 99 -7.82 13.32 -2.49
N GLN A 100 -7.94 12.06 -2.91
CA GLN A 100 -7.10 11.50 -3.98
C GLN A 100 -7.43 12.10 -5.35
N THR A 101 -8.63 12.65 -5.56
CA THR A 101 -8.95 13.40 -6.79
C THR A 101 -8.08 14.63 -6.89
N LEU A 102 -7.92 15.38 -5.78
CA LEU A 102 -7.07 16.57 -5.70
C LEU A 102 -5.59 16.22 -5.90
N ALA A 103 -5.10 15.20 -5.17
CA ALA A 103 -3.71 14.77 -5.27
C ALA A 103 -3.35 14.35 -6.70
N ASN A 104 -4.19 13.53 -7.34
CA ASN A 104 -3.97 13.09 -8.73
C ASN A 104 -4.09 14.24 -9.73
N LEU A 105 -4.96 15.23 -9.48
CA LEU A 105 -5.06 16.43 -10.31
C LEU A 105 -3.76 17.22 -10.28
N TYR A 106 -3.19 17.47 -9.07
CA TYR A 106 -1.93 18.17 -8.95
C TYR A 106 -0.78 17.44 -9.63
N LEU A 107 -0.70 16.11 -9.48
CA LEU A 107 0.28 15.29 -10.19
C LEU A 107 0.14 15.39 -11.71
N ALA A 108 -1.09 15.44 -12.24
CA ALA A 108 -1.33 15.62 -13.67
C ALA A 108 -0.88 17.02 -14.15
N MET A 109 -1.16 18.06 -13.35
CA MET A 109 -0.73 19.43 -13.64
C MET A 109 0.81 19.59 -13.58
N GLU A 110 1.49 18.96 -12.63
CA GLU A 110 2.96 18.94 -12.54
C GLU A 110 3.63 18.29 -13.75
N ASN A 111 2.93 17.40 -14.45
CA ASN A 111 3.38 16.78 -15.69
C ASN A 111 2.89 17.48 -16.96
N ASP A 112 2.32 18.68 -16.85
CA ASP A 112 1.78 19.49 -17.95
C ASP A 112 0.76 18.73 -18.84
N LEU A 113 -0.05 17.85 -18.23
CA LEU A 113 -1.03 17.05 -18.96
C LEU A 113 -2.30 17.84 -19.29
N GLU A 114 -2.85 17.59 -20.48
CA GLU A 114 -4.20 18.03 -20.81
C GLU A 114 -5.22 17.25 -19.97
N ILE A 115 -6.08 17.95 -19.22
CA ILE A 115 -7.00 17.33 -18.26
C ILE A 115 -8.44 17.39 -18.79
N ILE A 116 -9.05 16.22 -18.93
CA ILE A 116 -10.46 16.08 -19.32
C ILE A 116 -11.27 15.75 -18.07
N PRO A 117 -12.09 16.69 -17.54
CA PRO A 117 -12.95 16.44 -16.40
C PRO A 117 -14.16 15.58 -16.80
N VAL A 118 -14.42 14.52 -16.05
CA VAL A 118 -15.51 13.58 -16.31
C VAL A 118 -16.27 13.22 -15.04
N LEU A 119 -17.59 13.36 -15.08
CA LEU A 119 -18.51 12.89 -14.05
C LEU A 119 -19.05 11.52 -14.43
N ASN A 120 -18.77 10.53 -13.62
CA ASN A 120 -19.21 9.14 -13.81
C ASN A 120 -20.40 8.80 -12.92
N LYS A 121 -21.05 7.69 -13.22
CA LYS A 121 -22.20 7.15 -12.50
C LYS A 121 -23.42 8.07 -12.51
N ILE A 122 -23.61 8.81 -13.59
CA ILE A 122 -24.80 9.69 -13.76
C ILE A 122 -26.12 8.92 -13.81
N ASP A 123 -26.06 7.61 -13.96
CA ASP A 123 -27.20 6.69 -13.88
C ASP A 123 -27.72 6.45 -12.45
N LEU A 124 -26.97 6.87 -11.44
CA LEU A 124 -27.40 6.70 -10.05
C LEU A 124 -28.46 7.74 -9.63
N PRO A 125 -29.49 7.34 -8.87
CA PRO A 125 -30.51 8.29 -8.41
C PRO A 125 -29.97 9.41 -7.49
N ALA A 126 -28.82 9.17 -6.83
CA ALA A 126 -28.17 10.14 -5.96
C ALA A 126 -27.18 11.06 -6.70
N ALA A 127 -27.02 10.90 -8.01
CA ALA A 127 -26.09 11.70 -8.80
C ALA A 127 -26.53 13.18 -8.86
N GLN A 128 -25.57 14.08 -8.70
CA GLN A 128 -25.72 15.54 -8.74
C GLN A 128 -24.74 16.14 -9.76
N PRO A 129 -24.90 15.84 -11.06
CA PRO A 129 -23.90 16.18 -12.06
C PRO A 129 -23.70 17.68 -12.24
N GLU A 130 -24.76 18.51 -12.10
CA GLU A 130 -24.66 19.96 -12.22
C GLU A 130 -23.79 20.56 -11.12
N LYS A 131 -24.05 20.16 -9.85
CA LYS A 131 -23.28 20.61 -8.69
C LYS A 131 -21.80 20.27 -8.82
N TYR A 132 -21.49 19.01 -9.15
CA TYR A 132 -20.10 18.56 -9.20
C TYR A 132 -19.38 19.02 -10.48
N ALA A 133 -20.10 19.34 -11.56
CA ALA A 133 -19.51 20.02 -12.72
C ALA A 133 -19.03 21.44 -12.36
N GLU A 134 -19.82 22.19 -11.59
CA GLU A 134 -19.41 23.51 -11.09
C GLU A 134 -18.20 23.41 -10.13
N GLU A 135 -18.20 22.45 -9.22
CA GLU A 135 -17.07 22.23 -8.29
C GLU A 135 -15.78 21.87 -9.05
N LEU A 136 -15.86 20.98 -10.06
CA LEU A 136 -14.72 20.61 -10.90
C LEU A 136 -14.22 21.76 -11.76
N ALA A 137 -15.13 22.50 -12.39
CA ALA A 137 -14.79 23.67 -13.21
C ALA A 137 -14.06 24.73 -12.39
N ASN A 138 -14.53 25.02 -11.15
CA ASN A 138 -13.87 25.94 -10.25
C ASN A 138 -12.46 25.45 -9.83
N LEU A 139 -12.29 24.14 -9.67
CA LEU A 139 -11.02 23.53 -9.27
C LEU A 139 -9.98 23.58 -10.39
N ILE A 140 -10.40 23.34 -11.64
CA ILE A 140 -9.49 23.27 -12.80
C ILE A 140 -9.33 24.65 -13.46
N GLY A 141 -10.26 25.59 -13.22
CA GLY A 141 -10.32 26.89 -13.88
C GLY A 141 -10.99 26.85 -15.25
N GLY A 142 -11.92 25.90 -15.47
CA GLY A 142 -12.69 25.70 -16.72
C GLY A 142 -14.15 26.11 -16.61
N ASN A 143 -14.97 25.64 -17.56
CA ASN A 143 -16.43 25.82 -17.55
C ASN A 143 -17.14 24.52 -17.15
N PRO A 144 -18.27 24.56 -16.43
CA PRO A 144 -19.04 23.37 -16.09
C PRO A 144 -19.55 22.57 -17.30
N GLU A 145 -19.71 23.24 -18.43
CA GLU A 145 -20.13 22.64 -19.70
C GLU A 145 -19.04 21.75 -20.34
N ASP A 146 -17.76 22.01 -20.03
CA ASP A 146 -16.64 21.20 -20.49
C ASP A 146 -16.53 19.86 -19.76
N CYS A 147 -17.23 19.72 -18.62
CA CYS A 147 -17.26 18.51 -17.84
C CYS A 147 -18.19 17.47 -18.48
N LEU A 148 -17.61 16.39 -18.96
CA LEU A 148 -18.38 15.30 -19.58
C LEU A 148 -19.14 14.50 -18.53
N ARG A 149 -20.33 14.04 -18.93
CA ARG A 149 -21.24 13.24 -18.09
C ARG A 149 -21.36 11.85 -18.68
N VAL A 150 -20.87 10.84 -17.94
CA VAL A 150 -20.82 9.45 -18.41
C VAL A 150 -21.37 8.47 -17.40
N SER A 151 -21.70 7.30 -17.88
CA SER A 151 -21.90 6.10 -17.06
C SER A 151 -21.07 4.96 -17.64
N GLY A 152 -19.97 4.60 -16.97
CA GLY A 152 -19.19 3.43 -17.34
C GLY A 152 -20.01 2.14 -17.30
N LYS A 153 -20.99 2.06 -16.39
CA LYS A 153 -21.88 0.90 -16.26
C LYS A 153 -22.82 0.74 -17.46
N THR A 154 -23.47 1.80 -17.91
CA THR A 154 -24.47 1.75 -19.00
C THR A 154 -23.87 2.05 -20.36
N GLY A 155 -22.69 2.68 -20.44
CA GLY A 155 -22.06 3.15 -21.67
C GLY A 155 -22.48 4.55 -22.10
N MET A 156 -23.40 5.19 -21.39
CA MET A 156 -23.91 6.52 -21.72
C MET A 156 -22.77 7.55 -21.75
N GLY A 157 -22.61 8.29 -22.83
CA GLY A 157 -21.65 9.38 -23.01
C GLY A 157 -20.18 8.95 -23.16
N VAL A 158 -19.88 7.65 -23.21
CA VAL A 158 -18.50 7.17 -23.33
C VAL A 158 -17.94 7.31 -24.73
N ASP A 159 -18.79 7.26 -25.75
CA ASP A 159 -18.45 7.59 -27.13
C ASP A 159 -18.02 9.05 -27.26
N ALA A 160 -18.80 9.98 -26.69
CA ALA A 160 -18.44 11.39 -26.66
C ALA A 160 -17.15 11.67 -25.89
N LEU A 161 -16.85 10.87 -24.84
CA LEU A 161 -15.58 10.93 -24.15
C LEU A 161 -14.42 10.52 -25.05
N LEU A 162 -14.54 9.44 -25.81
CA LEU A 162 -13.52 9.00 -26.77
C LEU A 162 -13.27 10.06 -27.86
N ASP A 163 -14.33 10.67 -28.39
CA ASP A 163 -14.22 11.80 -29.34
C ASP A 163 -13.50 13.00 -28.72
N LYS A 164 -13.85 13.35 -27.47
CA LYS A 164 -13.20 14.46 -26.73
C LYS A 164 -11.72 14.19 -26.48
N ILE A 165 -11.35 12.95 -26.12
CA ILE A 165 -9.94 12.54 -25.93
C ILE A 165 -9.14 12.82 -27.21
N VAL A 166 -9.62 12.35 -28.38
CA VAL A 166 -8.93 12.55 -29.66
C VAL A 166 -8.88 14.02 -30.06
N GLY A 167 -9.99 14.75 -29.85
CA GLY A 167 -10.08 16.15 -30.24
C GLY A 167 -9.33 17.14 -29.35
N THR A 168 -8.98 16.76 -28.12
CA THR A 168 -8.42 17.68 -27.13
C THR A 168 -6.98 17.34 -26.76
N ILE A 169 -6.66 16.05 -26.54
CA ILE A 169 -5.30 15.64 -26.14
C ILE A 169 -4.35 15.80 -27.32
N PRO A 170 -3.22 16.50 -27.17
CA PRO A 170 -2.24 16.69 -28.24
C PRO A 170 -1.60 15.37 -28.68
N ASN A 171 -1.21 15.29 -29.93
CA ASN A 171 -0.41 14.17 -30.40
C ASN A 171 0.96 14.16 -29.73
N PRO A 172 1.55 12.97 -29.53
CA PRO A 172 2.91 12.85 -28.99
C PRO A 172 3.91 13.64 -29.83
N VAL A 173 4.84 14.32 -29.15
CA VAL A 173 5.91 15.09 -29.78
C VAL A 173 7.23 14.31 -29.70
N GLY A 174 7.96 14.18 -30.82
CA GLY A 174 9.27 13.55 -30.88
C GLY A 174 9.81 13.52 -32.32
N ASP A 175 11.10 13.25 -32.48
CA ASP A 175 11.74 13.16 -33.79
C ASP A 175 11.88 11.68 -34.22
N PRO A 176 11.14 11.22 -35.26
CA PRO A 176 11.23 9.84 -35.73
C PRO A 176 12.59 9.47 -36.34
N ASN A 177 13.42 10.46 -36.71
CA ASN A 177 14.75 10.25 -37.30
C ASN A 177 15.88 10.34 -36.28
N ALA A 178 15.61 10.75 -35.05
CA ALA A 178 16.59 10.81 -33.97
C ALA A 178 17.00 9.40 -33.51
N PRO A 179 18.11 9.27 -32.77
CA PRO A 179 18.42 8.04 -32.04
C PRO A 179 17.26 7.63 -31.12
N ALA A 180 16.95 6.34 -31.11
CA ALA A 180 15.83 5.84 -30.33
C ALA A 180 16.00 6.15 -28.84
N ARG A 181 14.96 6.71 -28.23
CA ARG A 181 14.81 6.89 -26.79
C ARG A 181 13.44 6.40 -26.34
N ALA A 182 13.43 5.32 -25.61
CA ALA A 182 12.19 4.80 -25.00
C ALA A 182 12.31 4.82 -23.47
N MET A 183 11.28 5.34 -22.81
CA MET A 183 11.17 5.38 -21.35
C MET A 183 10.58 4.08 -20.85
N ILE A 184 11.25 3.43 -19.91
CA ILE A 184 10.70 2.28 -19.18
C ILE A 184 9.77 2.82 -18.08
N PHE A 185 8.46 2.61 -18.20
CA PHE A 185 7.52 3.03 -17.17
C PHE A 185 7.04 1.88 -16.29
N ASP A 186 7.19 0.62 -16.73
CA ASP A 186 6.88 -0.56 -15.93
C ASP A 186 7.69 -1.79 -16.40
N SER A 187 7.84 -2.79 -15.51
CA SER A 187 8.45 -4.08 -15.81
C SER A 187 7.75 -5.19 -15.02
N VAL A 188 7.50 -6.32 -15.68
CA VAL A 188 6.85 -7.49 -15.10
C VAL A 188 7.69 -8.72 -15.38
N TYR A 189 7.79 -9.61 -14.43
CA TYR A 189 8.40 -10.92 -14.64
C TYR A 189 7.34 -11.94 -15.08
N ASP A 190 7.55 -12.52 -16.25
CA ASP A 190 6.78 -13.64 -16.76
C ASP A 190 7.62 -14.91 -16.67
N SER A 191 7.08 -15.99 -16.10
CA SER A 191 7.82 -17.25 -15.89
C SER A 191 8.29 -17.91 -17.20
N TYR A 192 7.63 -17.62 -18.32
CA TYR A 192 7.93 -18.20 -19.64
C TYR A 192 8.76 -17.24 -20.52
N ARG A 193 8.46 -15.94 -20.45
CA ARG A 193 9.06 -14.92 -21.33
C ARG A 193 10.25 -14.18 -20.69
N GLY A 194 10.44 -14.35 -19.36
CA GLY A 194 11.40 -13.57 -18.58
C GLY A 194 10.86 -12.17 -18.27
N VAL A 195 11.74 -11.17 -18.26
CA VAL A 195 11.34 -9.78 -18.01
C VAL A 195 10.64 -9.19 -19.23
N VAL A 196 9.39 -8.79 -19.05
CA VAL A 196 8.61 -8.01 -20.00
C VAL A 196 8.69 -6.56 -19.55
N THR A 197 9.30 -5.71 -20.37
CA THR A 197 9.53 -4.30 -20.07
C THR A 197 8.55 -3.45 -20.87
N TYR A 198 7.73 -2.65 -20.19
CA TYR A 198 6.80 -1.72 -20.83
C TYR A 198 7.49 -0.38 -21.05
N VAL A 199 7.38 0.10 -22.29
CA VAL A 199 8.07 1.31 -22.74
C VAL A 199 7.15 2.26 -23.47
N ARG A 200 7.45 3.56 -23.35
CA ARG A 200 6.92 4.60 -24.22
C ARG A 200 8.05 5.15 -25.08
N MET A 201 7.82 5.17 -26.39
CA MET A 201 8.75 5.78 -27.33
C MET A 201 8.64 7.31 -27.30
N ILE A 202 9.77 7.97 -27.10
CA ILE A 202 9.86 9.44 -27.17
C ILE A 202 10.42 9.86 -28.52
N ASP A 203 11.56 9.29 -28.94
CA ASP A 203 12.18 9.59 -30.21
C ASP A 203 12.59 8.31 -30.95
N GLY A 204 12.76 8.43 -32.25
CA GLY A 204 13.25 7.36 -33.11
C GLY A 204 12.28 6.18 -33.20
N HIS A 205 12.84 5.00 -33.38
CA HIS A 205 12.07 3.76 -33.45
C HIS A 205 12.89 2.57 -32.96
N LEU A 206 12.20 1.54 -32.45
CA LEU A 206 12.77 0.24 -32.06
C LEU A 206 12.18 -0.87 -32.93
N LYS A 207 13.01 -1.82 -33.37
CA LYS A 207 12.60 -2.99 -34.16
C LYS A 207 12.95 -4.29 -33.45
N PRO A 208 12.18 -5.36 -33.69
CA PRO A 208 12.53 -6.68 -33.18
C PRO A 208 13.89 -7.13 -33.69
N ARG A 209 14.62 -7.85 -32.85
CA ARG A 209 15.99 -8.37 -33.07
C ARG A 209 17.10 -7.34 -33.13
N GLU A 210 16.81 -6.06 -32.86
CA GLU A 210 17.85 -5.06 -32.67
C GLU A 210 18.55 -5.23 -31.32
N GLN A 211 19.85 -4.90 -31.29
CA GLN A 211 20.56 -4.77 -30.01
C GLN A 211 20.23 -3.43 -29.38
N ILE A 212 19.69 -3.49 -28.18
CA ILE A 212 19.32 -2.34 -27.35
C ILE A 212 20.26 -2.22 -26.17
N THR A 213 20.38 -1.01 -25.65
CA THR A 213 21.19 -0.69 -24.47
C THR A 213 20.30 0.01 -23.45
N MET A 214 20.34 -0.48 -22.21
CA MET A 214 19.78 0.20 -21.04
C MET A 214 20.77 1.28 -20.61
N MET A 215 20.39 2.55 -20.62
CA MET A 215 21.35 3.65 -20.48
C MET A 215 21.92 3.76 -19.06
N SER A 216 21.17 3.41 -18.01
CA SER A 216 21.64 3.47 -16.62
C SER A 216 22.59 2.33 -16.29
N THR A 217 22.21 1.10 -16.63
CA THR A 217 22.98 -0.11 -16.29
C THR A 217 24.08 -0.43 -17.31
N LYS A 218 24.05 0.20 -18.49
CA LYS A 218 24.90 -0.11 -19.67
C LYS A 218 24.73 -1.55 -20.17
N ALA A 219 23.70 -2.25 -19.72
CA ALA A 219 23.40 -3.61 -20.15
C ALA A 219 22.95 -3.60 -21.62
N VAL A 220 23.50 -4.53 -22.40
CA VAL A 220 23.13 -4.69 -23.82
C VAL A 220 22.38 -5.99 -24.00
N HIS A 221 21.21 -5.91 -24.63
CA HIS A 221 20.33 -7.05 -24.87
C HIS A 221 19.83 -7.04 -26.31
N GLU A 222 19.40 -8.20 -26.80
CA GLU A 222 18.63 -8.28 -28.04
C GLU A 222 17.15 -8.11 -27.72
N ALA A 223 16.44 -7.25 -28.44
CA ALA A 223 14.99 -7.13 -28.37
C ALA A 223 14.35 -8.34 -29.10
N LEU A 224 14.17 -9.45 -28.41
CA LEU A 224 13.66 -10.70 -28.99
C LEU A 224 12.28 -10.51 -29.58
N GLU A 225 11.41 -9.79 -28.88
CA GLU A 225 10.07 -9.46 -29.30
C GLU A 225 9.74 -8.02 -28.91
N ILE A 226 9.02 -7.33 -29.77
CA ILE A 226 8.46 -6.00 -29.53
C ILE A 226 6.98 -6.07 -29.92
N GLY A 227 6.10 -5.52 -29.08
CA GLY A 227 4.69 -5.54 -29.35
C GLY A 227 3.90 -4.51 -28.55
N VAL A 228 2.60 -4.58 -28.70
CA VAL A 228 1.61 -3.74 -28.01
C VAL A 228 0.62 -4.63 -27.25
N SER A 229 -0.05 -4.08 -26.25
CA SER A 229 -1.13 -4.77 -25.55
C SER A 229 -2.49 -4.28 -26.09
N SER A 230 -3.32 -5.20 -26.63
CA SER A 230 -4.63 -4.87 -27.23
C SER A 230 -5.68 -5.97 -26.95
N PRO A 231 -6.18 -6.17 -25.75
CA PRO A 231 -5.54 -6.05 -24.45
C PRO A 231 -4.46 -7.12 -24.19
N GLU A 232 -4.50 -8.21 -24.98
CA GLU A 232 -3.45 -9.22 -24.93
C GLU A 232 -2.20 -8.77 -25.70
N PRO A 233 -1.02 -9.30 -25.33
CA PRO A 233 0.22 -8.96 -26.03
C PRO A 233 0.20 -9.36 -27.51
N GLU A 234 0.37 -8.40 -28.40
CA GLU A 234 0.42 -8.60 -29.86
C GLU A 234 1.80 -8.16 -30.39
N PRO A 235 2.60 -9.07 -30.97
CA PRO A 235 3.86 -8.72 -31.59
C PRO A 235 3.68 -7.76 -32.78
N THR A 236 4.54 -6.75 -32.88
CA THR A 236 4.52 -5.75 -33.95
C THR A 236 5.85 -5.71 -34.71
N LYS A 237 5.87 -4.98 -35.82
CA LYS A 237 7.09 -4.76 -36.61
C LYS A 237 8.06 -3.77 -35.96
N GLY A 238 7.67 -3.13 -34.87
CA GLY A 238 8.44 -2.16 -34.11
C GLY A 238 7.53 -1.14 -33.42
N LEU A 239 8.15 -0.23 -32.69
CA LEU A 239 7.49 0.91 -32.03
C LEU A 239 8.12 2.20 -32.53
N GLY A 240 7.30 3.19 -32.86
CA GLY A 240 7.68 4.55 -33.25
C GLY A 240 7.31 5.60 -32.20
N VAL A 241 7.58 6.86 -32.51
CA VAL A 241 7.33 8.01 -31.63
C VAL A 241 5.91 8.01 -31.07
N GLY A 242 5.76 8.19 -29.76
CA GLY A 242 4.50 8.23 -29.03
C GLY A 242 3.86 6.88 -28.76
N GLU A 243 4.33 5.80 -29.37
CA GLU A 243 3.77 4.48 -29.15
C GLU A 243 4.16 3.91 -27.79
N VAL A 244 3.18 3.29 -27.15
CA VAL A 244 3.33 2.51 -25.93
C VAL A 244 3.28 1.03 -26.28
N GLY A 245 4.26 0.27 -25.76
CA GLY A 245 4.35 -1.14 -26.05
C GLY A 245 5.25 -1.88 -25.06
N TYR A 246 5.57 -3.12 -25.38
CA TYR A 246 6.43 -3.95 -24.56
C TYR A 246 7.65 -4.45 -25.32
N LEU A 247 8.72 -4.74 -24.56
CA LEU A 247 9.96 -5.35 -25.01
C LEU A 247 10.19 -6.64 -24.24
N ILE A 248 10.55 -7.72 -24.96
CA ILE A 248 11.01 -8.98 -24.36
C ILE A 248 12.47 -9.15 -24.76
N THR A 249 13.35 -9.22 -23.76
CA THR A 249 14.79 -9.32 -23.97
C THR A 249 15.39 -10.66 -23.52
N GLY A 250 14.56 -11.55 -22.95
CA GLY A 250 15.02 -12.81 -22.38
C GLY A 250 15.87 -12.66 -21.10
N VAL A 251 15.95 -11.46 -20.56
CA VAL A 251 16.64 -11.17 -19.29
C VAL A 251 15.85 -11.82 -18.16
N LYS A 252 16.58 -12.49 -17.27
CA LYS A 252 16.01 -13.10 -16.06
C LYS A 252 16.20 -12.25 -14.80
N ASP A 253 17.05 -11.23 -14.89
CA ASP A 253 17.37 -10.32 -13.78
C ASP A 253 16.77 -8.92 -14.06
N VAL A 254 15.69 -8.60 -13.38
CA VAL A 254 14.97 -7.33 -13.53
C VAL A 254 15.80 -6.11 -13.15
N ARG A 255 16.85 -6.28 -12.34
CA ARG A 255 17.76 -5.19 -12.01
C ARG A 255 18.44 -4.60 -13.25
N GLN A 256 18.46 -5.34 -14.36
CA GLN A 256 18.99 -4.88 -15.66
C GLN A 256 17.96 -4.09 -16.48
N SER A 257 16.69 -4.07 -16.08
CA SER A 257 15.59 -3.34 -16.73
C SER A 257 14.87 -2.47 -15.71
N LYS A 258 15.58 -1.49 -15.16
CA LYS A 258 15.06 -0.62 -14.11
C LYS A 258 13.98 0.31 -14.66
N VAL A 259 12.88 0.44 -13.94
CA VAL A 259 11.83 1.43 -14.23
C VAL A 259 12.42 2.84 -14.12
N GLY A 260 12.09 3.71 -15.08
CA GLY A 260 12.68 5.05 -15.21
C GLY A 260 13.98 5.09 -16.03
N ASP A 261 14.51 3.94 -16.47
CA ASP A 261 15.66 3.90 -17.35
C ASP A 261 15.25 4.22 -18.80
N THR A 262 16.23 4.60 -19.59
CA THR A 262 16.09 4.88 -21.02
C THR A 262 16.66 3.72 -21.83
N VAL A 263 15.86 3.22 -22.76
CA VAL A 263 16.28 2.25 -23.77
C VAL A 263 16.69 2.97 -25.04
N THR A 264 17.86 2.63 -25.56
CA THR A 264 18.35 3.13 -26.87
C THR A 264 18.90 1.98 -27.72
N THR A 265 19.12 2.19 -29.00
CA THR A 265 19.75 1.18 -29.86
C THR A 265 21.25 1.21 -29.69
N LYS A 266 21.91 0.04 -29.75
CA LYS A 266 23.37 -0.05 -29.67
C LYS A 266 24.09 0.53 -30.90
N MET A 267 23.48 0.42 -32.07
CA MET A 267 24.06 0.88 -33.34
C MET A 267 24.05 2.40 -33.48
N ASN A 268 22.99 3.06 -32.99
CA ASN A 268 22.83 4.51 -32.99
C ASN A 268 22.34 4.96 -31.60
N PRO A 269 23.25 4.97 -30.61
CA PRO A 269 22.88 5.25 -29.24
C PRO A 269 22.57 6.74 -29.05
N ALA A 270 21.53 7.01 -28.26
CA ALA A 270 21.27 8.36 -27.75
C ALA A 270 22.36 8.78 -26.78
N THR A 271 22.69 10.06 -26.78
CA THR A 271 23.73 10.65 -25.92
C THR A 271 23.21 11.00 -24.53
N GLU A 272 21.95 11.39 -24.43
CA GLU A 272 21.31 11.83 -23.19
C GLU A 272 20.14 10.93 -22.80
N PRO A 273 20.10 10.44 -21.56
CA PRO A 273 18.94 9.70 -21.07
C PRO A 273 17.74 10.63 -20.90
N LEU A 274 16.54 10.05 -20.92
CA LEU A 274 15.32 10.73 -20.52
C LEU A 274 15.36 11.00 -19.01
N LYS A 275 14.61 12.02 -18.56
CA LYS A 275 14.43 12.26 -17.12
C LYS A 275 13.72 11.04 -16.51
N GLY A 276 14.44 10.30 -15.69
CA GLY A 276 13.91 9.12 -15.03
C GLY A 276 13.00 9.46 -13.85
N TYR A 277 12.50 8.42 -13.21
CA TYR A 277 11.68 8.53 -11.99
C TYR A 277 12.57 8.44 -10.74
N ALA A 278 12.12 9.08 -9.66
CA ALA A 278 12.70 8.86 -8.35
C ALA A 278 12.42 7.42 -7.88
N ASP A 279 13.36 6.81 -7.17
CA ASP A 279 13.10 5.51 -6.54
C ASP A 279 12.07 5.68 -5.42
N PRO A 280 11.07 4.79 -5.33
CA PRO A 280 10.11 4.84 -4.23
C PRO A 280 10.82 4.57 -2.92
N LYS A 281 10.53 5.39 -1.91
CA LYS A 281 11.07 5.19 -0.57
C LYS A 281 10.02 4.48 0.28
N PRO A 282 10.39 3.38 0.95
CA PRO A 282 9.47 2.73 1.88
C PRO A 282 9.22 3.64 3.09
N MET A 283 7.96 3.77 3.48
CA MET A 283 7.52 4.59 4.60
C MET A 283 7.20 3.74 5.84
N VAL A 284 6.82 2.48 5.63
CA VAL A 284 6.36 1.55 6.66
C VAL A 284 7.21 0.28 6.60
N PHE A 285 7.60 -0.23 7.76
CA PHE A 285 8.41 -1.45 7.87
C PHE A 285 7.71 -2.47 8.76
N SER A 286 7.76 -3.75 8.35
CA SER A 286 7.28 -4.87 9.15
C SER A 286 8.24 -6.06 9.01
N GLY A 287 8.44 -6.79 10.10
CA GLY A 287 9.09 -8.10 10.05
C GLY A 287 8.09 -9.15 9.58
N VAL A 288 8.45 -9.93 8.57
CA VAL A 288 7.63 -11.01 8.03
C VAL A 288 8.36 -12.34 8.22
N TYR A 289 7.71 -13.28 8.89
CA TYR A 289 8.29 -14.55 9.30
C TYR A 289 7.41 -15.71 8.84
N PRO A 290 8.00 -16.79 8.30
CA PRO A 290 7.23 -17.99 8.03
C PRO A 290 6.87 -18.68 9.35
N ILE A 291 5.70 -19.29 9.40
CA ILE A 291 5.24 -20.05 10.56
C ILE A 291 6.10 -21.29 10.77
N ASP A 292 6.37 -22.01 9.68
CA ASP A 292 7.34 -23.08 9.69
C ASP A 292 8.72 -22.53 9.30
N GLY A 293 9.67 -22.59 10.21
CA GLY A 293 11.04 -22.12 9.96
C GLY A 293 11.72 -22.79 8.77
N SER A 294 11.25 -23.96 8.32
CA SER A 294 11.73 -24.64 7.11
C SER A 294 11.37 -23.89 5.83
N ASP A 295 10.36 -23.01 5.85
CA ASP A 295 9.90 -22.23 4.71
C ASP A 295 10.69 -20.93 4.48
N TYR A 296 11.67 -20.61 5.34
CA TYR A 296 12.51 -19.43 5.17
C TYR A 296 13.18 -19.33 3.76
N PRO A 297 13.75 -20.41 3.20
CA PRO A 297 14.28 -20.37 1.84
C PRO A 297 13.22 -20.08 0.77
N VAL A 298 12.00 -20.62 0.96
CA VAL A 298 10.85 -20.40 0.06
C VAL A 298 10.40 -18.95 0.13
N LEU A 299 10.31 -18.39 1.34
CA LEU A 299 9.99 -16.96 1.54
C LEU A 299 11.00 -16.05 0.84
N ARG A 300 12.31 -16.37 0.95
CA ARG A 300 13.35 -15.62 0.26
C ARG A 300 13.16 -15.63 -1.26
N GLU A 301 12.94 -16.82 -1.83
CA GLU A 301 12.71 -16.95 -3.28
C GLU A 301 11.43 -16.23 -3.72
N ALA A 302 10.37 -16.28 -2.91
CA ALA A 302 9.12 -15.58 -3.15
C ALA A 302 9.32 -14.06 -3.15
N LEU A 303 10.06 -13.51 -2.19
CA LEU A 303 10.39 -12.08 -2.12
C LEU A 303 11.27 -11.64 -3.31
N ASP A 304 12.27 -12.46 -3.70
CA ASP A 304 13.06 -12.21 -4.90
C ASP A 304 12.17 -12.11 -6.14
N LYS A 305 11.20 -12.99 -6.31
CA LYS A 305 10.24 -12.97 -7.42
C LYS A 305 9.30 -11.78 -7.36
N LEU A 306 8.73 -11.47 -6.19
CA LEU A 306 7.84 -10.31 -6.04
C LEU A 306 8.55 -8.99 -6.36
N LYS A 307 9.78 -8.82 -5.90
CA LYS A 307 10.60 -7.64 -6.19
C LYS A 307 10.78 -7.39 -7.69
N LEU A 308 10.67 -8.42 -8.52
CA LEU A 308 10.74 -8.30 -9.96
C LEU A 308 9.53 -7.57 -10.57
N SER A 309 8.38 -7.66 -9.92
CA SER A 309 7.14 -7.01 -10.36
C SER A 309 6.76 -5.79 -9.51
N ASP A 310 7.46 -5.57 -8.40
CA ASP A 310 7.21 -4.49 -7.45
C ASP A 310 8.53 -3.77 -7.09
N ALA A 311 8.81 -2.69 -7.78
CA ALA A 311 10.03 -1.91 -7.59
C ALA A 311 10.11 -1.21 -6.22
N ALA A 312 8.98 -1.06 -5.53
CA ALA A 312 8.90 -0.43 -4.21
C ALA A 312 9.28 -1.38 -3.07
N LEU A 313 9.30 -2.70 -3.33
CA LEU A 313 9.58 -3.70 -2.32
C LEU A 313 11.07 -3.72 -1.95
N VAL A 314 11.36 -3.39 -0.71
CA VAL A 314 12.71 -3.44 -0.12
C VAL A 314 12.70 -4.43 1.04
N TYR A 315 13.67 -5.33 1.12
CA TYR A 315 13.75 -6.28 2.21
C TYR A 315 15.19 -6.65 2.55
N GLU A 316 15.40 -6.99 3.80
CA GLU A 316 16.65 -7.47 4.35
C GLU A 316 16.40 -8.64 5.32
N PRO A 317 17.35 -9.58 5.47
CA PRO A 317 17.22 -10.66 6.43
C PRO A 317 17.11 -10.13 7.86
N GLU A 318 16.19 -10.70 8.63
CA GLU A 318 15.97 -10.38 10.03
C GLU A 318 15.87 -11.66 10.86
N THR A 319 16.24 -11.57 12.13
CA THR A 319 16.11 -12.68 13.09
C THR A 319 15.42 -12.19 14.34
N SER A 320 14.31 -12.85 14.69
CA SER A 320 13.59 -12.64 15.94
C SER A 320 13.87 -13.79 16.90
N VAL A 321 14.08 -13.48 18.18
CA VAL A 321 14.24 -14.50 19.22
C VAL A 321 12.95 -15.33 19.38
N ALA A 322 11.80 -14.70 19.16
CA ALA A 322 10.49 -15.34 19.30
C ALA A 322 10.04 -16.08 18.03
N LEU A 323 10.31 -15.52 16.83
CA LEU A 323 9.75 -16.00 15.56
C LEU A 323 10.78 -16.70 14.66
N GLY A 324 12.06 -16.64 14.99
CA GLY A 324 13.14 -17.25 14.20
C GLY A 324 13.61 -16.37 13.04
N PHE A 325 13.93 -16.98 11.89
CA PHE A 325 14.43 -16.30 10.72
C PHE A 325 13.29 -15.78 9.86
N GLY A 326 13.41 -14.52 9.40
CA GLY A 326 12.46 -13.84 8.54
C GLY A 326 13.10 -12.70 7.77
N PHE A 327 12.29 -11.76 7.34
CA PHE A 327 12.76 -10.57 6.62
C PHE A 327 12.11 -9.31 7.18
N ARG A 328 12.91 -8.26 7.32
CA ARG A 328 12.42 -6.90 7.51
C ARG A 328 12.07 -6.34 6.15
N ILE A 329 10.80 -6.00 5.94
CA ILE A 329 10.30 -5.55 4.64
C ILE A 329 9.80 -4.12 4.77
N GLY A 330 10.21 -3.28 3.81
CA GLY A 330 9.75 -1.91 3.66
C GLY A 330 8.63 -1.83 2.62
N PHE A 331 7.58 -1.09 2.95
CA PHE A 331 6.36 -0.92 2.18
C PHE A 331 6.04 0.56 1.98
N LEU A 332 5.29 0.89 0.94
CA LEU A 332 4.82 2.25 0.67
C LEU A 332 3.77 2.71 1.69
N GLY A 333 2.96 1.80 2.18
CA GLY A 333 1.91 2.03 3.17
C GLY A 333 1.30 0.72 3.67
N LEU A 334 0.19 0.81 4.41
CA LEU A 334 -0.49 -0.37 4.98
C LEU A 334 -1.15 -1.25 3.93
N LEU A 335 -1.83 -0.67 2.96
CA LEU A 335 -2.47 -1.44 1.90
C LEU A 335 -1.43 -2.20 1.09
N HIS A 336 -0.27 -1.58 0.84
CA HIS A 336 0.85 -2.25 0.18
C HIS A 336 1.36 -3.44 1.01
N LEU A 337 1.50 -3.28 2.34
CA LEU A 337 1.86 -4.37 3.26
C LEU A 337 0.86 -5.54 3.18
N GLU A 338 -0.44 -5.25 3.27
CA GLU A 338 -1.48 -6.26 3.19
C GLU A 338 -1.44 -7.03 1.86
N ILE A 339 -1.32 -6.30 0.74
CA ILE A 339 -1.29 -6.90 -0.59
C ILE A 339 -0.06 -7.79 -0.77
N VAL A 340 1.12 -7.33 -0.37
CA VAL A 340 2.36 -8.12 -0.49
C VAL A 340 2.26 -9.38 0.37
N THR A 341 1.77 -9.27 1.61
CA THR A 341 1.59 -10.42 2.50
C THR A 341 0.60 -11.42 1.90
N GLU A 342 -0.56 -10.95 1.44
CA GLU A 342 -1.58 -11.79 0.82
C GLU A 342 -1.08 -12.46 -0.48
N ARG A 343 -0.28 -11.77 -1.28
CA ARG A 343 0.37 -12.35 -2.46
C ARG A 343 1.37 -13.44 -2.10
N LEU A 344 2.19 -13.23 -1.05
CA LEU A 344 3.12 -14.25 -0.56
C LEU A 344 2.37 -15.51 -0.10
N GLU A 345 1.25 -15.35 0.58
CA GLU A 345 0.41 -16.46 1.02
C GLU A 345 -0.26 -17.19 -0.15
N ARG A 346 -0.89 -16.48 -1.08
CA ARG A 346 -1.68 -17.08 -2.17
C ARG A 346 -0.84 -17.60 -3.32
N GLU A 347 0.15 -16.82 -3.78
CA GLU A 347 0.95 -17.18 -4.96
C GLU A 347 2.05 -18.20 -4.64
N PHE A 348 2.55 -18.22 -3.40
CA PHE A 348 3.66 -19.08 -2.99
C PHE A 348 3.29 -20.12 -1.91
N GLY A 349 2.05 -20.10 -1.41
CA GLY A 349 1.54 -21.07 -0.44
C GLY A 349 2.23 -20.98 0.92
N LEU A 350 2.63 -19.76 1.33
CA LEU A 350 3.31 -19.51 2.59
C LEU A 350 2.30 -19.14 3.68
N ASP A 351 2.49 -19.66 4.87
CA ASP A 351 1.80 -19.20 6.08
C ASP A 351 2.72 -18.24 6.83
N LEU A 352 2.31 -16.96 7.00
CA LEU A 352 3.17 -15.89 7.46
C LEU A 352 2.66 -15.21 8.73
N ILE A 353 3.62 -14.69 9.52
CA ILE A 353 3.36 -13.77 10.63
C ILE A 353 4.02 -12.43 10.28
N ALA A 354 3.24 -11.37 10.24
CA ALA A 354 3.73 -10.00 10.14
C ALA A 354 3.76 -9.34 11.53
N THR A 355 4.87 -8.67 11.87
CA THR A 355 4.95 -7.87 13.10
C THR A 355 4.18 -6.56 12.93
N ALA A 356 3.93 -5.85 14.04
CA ALA A 356 3.32 -4.53 13.97
C ALA A 356 4.12 -3.61 13.04
N PRO A 357 3.45 -2.86 12.15
CA PRO A 357 4.14 -1.93 11.27
C PRO A 357 4.83 -0.83 12.08
N SER A 358 6.02 -0.44 11.67
CA SER A 358 6.81 0.64 12.25
C SER A 358 7.26 1.61 11.16
N VAL A 359 7.59 2.84 11.55
CA VAL A 359 8.17 3.84 10.67
C VAL A 359 9.67 3.93 10.89
N VAL A 360 10.36 4.72 10.08
CA VAL A 360 11.80 4.99 10.25
C VAL A 360 12.00 6.05 11.33
N TYR A 361 12.88 5.78 12.29
CA TYR A 361 13.28 6.75 13.30
C TYR A 361 14.76 7.07 13.15
N GLU A 362 15.13 8.34 13.33
CA GLU A 362 16.52 8.76 13.43
C GLU A 362 16.82 9.08 14.90
N VAL A 363 17.74 8.33 15.49
CA VAL A 363 18.10 8.46 16.90
C VAL A 363 19.52 9.01 17.00
N THR A 364 19.68 10.16 17.64
CA THR A 364 20.98 10.74 17.95
C THR A 364 21.33 10.43 19.41
N LEU A 365 22.45 9.76 19.66
CA LEU A 365 22.97 9.47 20.99
C LEU A 365 23.71 10.69 21.59
N GLU A 366 23.96 10.69 22.91
CA GLU A 366 24.73 11.76 23.57
C GLU A 366 26.18 11.87 23.04
N ASN A 367 26.76 10.78 22.53
CA ASN A 367 28.08 10.79 21.89
C ASN A 367 28.09 11.38 20.49
N GLY A 368 26.93 11.78 19.94
CA GLY A 368 26.77 12.36 18.60
C GLY A 368 26.59 11.32 17.50
N GLU A 369 26.54 10.04 17.81
CA GLU A 369 26.26 8.98 16.83
C GLU A 369 24.80 9.05 16.39
N GLU A 370 24.56 8.94 15.08
CA GLU A 370 23.24 8.89 14.46
C GLU A 370 22.93 7.47 14.01
N ILE A 371 21.78 6.95 14.45
CA ILE A 371 21.33 5.58 14.18
C ILE A 371 19.96 5.65 13.52
N ILE A 372 19.81 4.96 12.39
CA ILE A 372 18.50 4.77 11.75
C ILE A 372 17.88 3.49 12.32
N VAL A 373 16.67 3.61 12.87
CA VAL A 373 15.93 2.52 13.49
C VAL A 373 14.67 2.25 12.68
N THR A 374 14.60 1.11 12.03
CA THR A 374 13.41 0.60 11.34
C THR A 374 12.72 -0.50 12.15
N ASN A 375 13.49 -1.21 12.98
CA ASN A 375 13.02 -2.26 13.87
C ASN A 375 12.98 -1.77 15.32
N PRO A 376 11.80 -1.76 15.99
CA PRO A 376 11.72 -1.36 17.41
C PRO A 376 12.62 -2.16 18.35
N SER A 377 12.95 -3.42 18.05
CA SER A 377 13.84 -4.23 18.88
C SER A 377 15.27 -3.71 18.93
N GLU A 378 15.71 -3.03 17.86
CA GLU A 378 17.05 -2.44 17.70
C GLU A 378 17.17 -1.03 18.27
N PHE A 379 16.12 -0.52 18.89
CA PHE A 379 16.13 0.79 19.52
C PHE A 379 17.22 0.87 20.59
N PRO A 380 18.15 1.85 20.51
CA PRO A 380 19.33 1.88 21.37
C PRO A 380 18.98 2.03 22.85
N GLY A 381 19.64 1.24 23.72
CA GLY A 381 19.48 1.30 25.16
C GLY A 381 20.34 2.37 25.86
N GLY A 382 21.06 3.19 25.11
CA GLY A 382 21.96 4.22 25.63
C GLY A 382 21.24 5.53 25.98
N LYS A 383 22.03 6.54 26.39
CA LYS A 383 21.50 7.88 26.59
C LYS A 383 21.23 8.55 25.26
N ILE A 384 19.97 8.77 25.00
CA ILE A 384 19.47 9.37 23.76
C ILE A 384 19.39 10.88 23.95
N LYS A 385 19.98 11.61 23.00
CA LYS A 385 19.92 13.06 22.94
C LYS A 385 18.67 13.56 22.19
N LYS A 386 18.31 12.88 21.08
CA LYS A 386 17.24 13.32 20.19
C LYS A 386 16.66 12.11 19.44
N ILE A 387 15.36 12.09 19.24
CA ILE A 387 14.67 11.13 18.37
C ILE A 387 13.86 11.92 17.35
N MET A 388 14.04 11.61 16.08
CA MET A 388 13.27 12.15 14.97
C MET A 388 12.33 11.10 14.44
N GLU A 389 11.11 11.51 14.11
CA GLU A 389 10.07 10.69 13.49
C GLU A 389 9.56 11.33 12.21
N PRO A 390 9.13 10.54 11.19
CA PRO A 390 8.62 11.09 9.94
C PRO A 390 7.30 11.82 10.17
N LEU A 391 7.22 13.02 9.59
CA LEU A 391 6.05 13.88 9.61
C LEU A 391 5.40 13.89 8.24
N VAL A 392 4.08 13.83 8.20
CA VAL A 392 3.29 13.92 6.98
C VAL A 392 2.30 15.06 7.03
N ARG A 393 2.03 15.62 5.86
CA ARG A 393 0.92 16.54 5.64
C ARG A 393 -0.29 15.74 5.19
N ALA A 394 -1.27 15.61 6.06
CA ALA A 394 -2.53 14.94 5.79
C ALA A 394 -3.56 15.94 5.27
N THR A 395 -4.16 15.64 4.13
CA THR A 395 -5.29 16.35 3.53
C THR A 395 -6.54 15.51 3.69
N ILE A 396 -7.49 16.01 4.47
CA ILE A 396 -8.76 15.31 4.77
C ILE A 396 -9.90 16.10 4.15
N LEU A 397 -10.68 15.43 3.29
CA LEU A 397 -11.95 15.97 2.79
C LEU A 397 -13.11 15.28 3.46
N SER A 398 -14.12 16.07 3.85
CA SER A 398 -15.32 15.56 4.50
C SER A 398 -16.47 16.55 4.38
N PRO A 399 -17.75 16.10 4.52
CA PRO A 399 -18.85 17.01 4.78
C PRO A 399 -18.62 17.84 6.05
N LYS A 400 -19.12 19.08 6.05
CA LYS A 400 -18.93 20.05 7.14
C LYS A 400 -19.40 19.54 8.51
N ASP A 401 -20.38 18.65 8.53
CA ASP A 401 -20.97 18.12 9.76
C ASP A 401 -19.98 17.28 10.59
N TYR A 402 -18.92 16.77 9.97
CA TYR A 402 -17.92 15.92 10.63
C TYR A 402 -16.64 16.67 11.03
N VAL A 403 -16.55 17.98 10.78
CA VAL A 403 -15.34 18.78 11.04
C VAL A 403 -14.87 18.64 12.48
N GLY A 404 -15.78 18.81 13.47
CA GLY A 404 -15.45 18.69 14.89
C GLY A 404 -14.90 17.32 15.26
N THR A 405 -15.50 16.25 14.73
CA THR A 405 -15.08 14.86 14.96
C THR A 405 -13.70 14.57 14.36
N ILE A 406 -13.42 15.12 13.18
CA ILE A 406 -12.11 14.98 12.52
C ILE A 406 -11.04 15.75 13.29
N MET A 407 -11.37 16.95 13.77
CA MET A 407 -10.44 17.76 14.58
C MET A 407 -10.07 17.02 15.87
N GLU A 408 -11.03 16.42 16.57
CA GLU A 408 -10.78 15.58 17.76
C GLU A 408 -9.88 14.38 17.42
N LEU A 409 -10.17 13.69 16.31
CA LEU A 409 -9.36 12.56 15.86
C LEU A 409 -7.91 12.99 15.62
N CYS A 410 -7.69 14.03 14.83
CA CYS A 410 -6.34 14.54 14.53
C CYS A 410 -5.60 15.02 15.78
N GLN A 411 -6.26 15.74 16.69
CA GLN A 411 -5.65 16.18 17.96
C GLN A 411 -5.25 14.98 18.83
N SER A 412 -6.09 13.94 18.91
CA SER A 412 -5.76 12.72 19.65
C SER A 412 -4.54 11.98 19.08
N ARG A 413 -4.21 12.26 17.81
CA ARG A 413 -3.07 11.71 17.06
C ARG A 413 -1.89 12.69 16.95
N ARG A 414 -1.77 13.63 17.86
CA ARG A 414 -0.70 14.65 17.90
C ARG A 414 -0.67 15.55 16.66
N GLY A 415 -1.80 15.67 15.96
CA GLY A 415 -1.91 16.48 14.76
C GLY A 415 -1.96 17.97 15.05
N THR A 416 -1.22 18.75 14.24
CA THR A 416 -1.26 20.20 14.21
C THR A 416 -2.03 20.66 12.99
N MET A 417 -3.11 21.41 13.18
CA MET A 417 -3.88 21.96 12.05
C MET A 417 -3.09 23.07 11.36
N ILE A 418 -2.96 22.94 10.04
CA ILE A 418 -2.32 23.95 9.19
C ILE A 418 -3.37 24.94 8.71
N ASP A 419 -4.41 24.41 8.07
CA ASP A 419 -5.45 25.23 7.49
C ASP A 419 -6.78 24.44 7.35
N MET A 420 -7.86 25.17 7.10
CA MET A 420 -9.19 24.63 6.85
C MET A 420 -9.85 25.47 5.76
N GLN A 421 -10.25 24.85 4.66
CA GLN A 421 -10.87 25.50 3.51
C GLN A 421 -12.23 24.88 3.21
N TYR A 422 -13.22 25.71 2.92
CA TYR A 422 -14.52 25.26 2.44
C TYR A 422 -14.49 25.10 0.92
N LEU A 423 -14.81 23.89 0.45
CA LEU A 423 -14.96 23.57 -0.96
C LEU A 423 -16.47 23.53 -1.28
N GLY A 424 -17.01 24.66 -1.76
CA GLY A 424 -18.45 24.80 -1.92
C GLY A 424 -19.20 24.99 -0.59
N GLU A 425 -20.51 24.66 -0.58
CA GLU A 425 -21.37 24.90 0.59
C GLU A 425 -21.30 23.80 1.65
N ASP A 426 -20.99 22.56 1.26
CA ASP A 426 -21.19 21.38 2.10
C ASP A 426 -19.92 20.62 2.44
N ARG A 427 -18.78 20.93 1.80
CA ARG A 427 -17.53 20.21 1.98
C ARG A 427 -16.42 21.08 2.55
N VAL A 428 -15.56 20.45 3.34
CA VAL A 428 -14.43 21.08 3.99
C VAL A 428 -13.18 20.25 3.74
N GLN A 429 -12.11 20.93 3.37
CA GLN A 429 -10.76 20.41 3.33
C GLN A 429 -10.04 20.84 4.61
N LEU A 430 -9.51 19.86 5.33
CA LEU A 430 -8.70 20.05 6.53
C LEU A 430 -7.28 19.60 6.24
N ARG A 431 -6.29 20.44 6.52
CA ARG A 431 -4.87 20.09 6.40
C ARG A 431 -4.23 20.02 7.78
N TYR A 432 -3.58 18.90 8.05
CA TYR A 432 -2.89 18.63 9.31
C TYR A 432 -1.46 18.18 9.06
N GLU A 433 -0.55 18.56 9.95
CA GLU A 433 0.73 17.87 10.10
C GLU A 433 0.57 16.81 11.19
N LEU A 434 0.90 15.57 10.86
CA LEU A 434 0.75 14.41 11.72
C LEU A 434 2.01 13.56 11.67
N PRO A 435 2.47 12.99 12.79
CA PRO A 435 3.49 11.96 12.75
C PRO A 435 2.97 10.73 11.99
N LEU A 436 3.76 10.21 11.05
CA LEU A 436 3.35 9.06 10.23
C LEU A 436 2.96 7.85 11.09
N ALA A 437 3.69 7.61 12.19
CA ALA A 437 3.39 6.53 13.13
C ALA A 437 1.95 6.57 13.69
N GLU A 438 1.34 7.75 13.77
CA GLU A 438 -0.02 7.91 14.26
C GLU A 438 -1.10 7.63 13.20
N ILE A 439 -0.71 7.62 11.91
CA ILE A 439 -1.61 7.31 10.78
C ILE A 439 -1.60 5.82 10.50
N VAL A 440 -0.42 5.20 10.56
CA VAL A 440 -0.17 3.83 10.11
C VAL A 440 -1.03 2.76 10.80
N PHE A 441 -1.51 2.96 12.02
CA PHE A 441 -2.22 1.88 12.72
C PHE A 441 -3.71 1.78 12.36
N ASP A 442 -4.51 2.78 12.68
CA ASP A 442 -5.97 2.68 12.58
C ASP A 442 -6.65 4.01 12.23
N PHE A 443 -5.86 5.01 11.84
CA PHE A 443 -6.37 6.35 11.60
C PHE A 443 -7.40 6.37 10.46
N PHE A 444 -7.13 5.66 9.36
CA PHE A 444 -8.02 5.60 8.21
C PHE A 444 -9.36 4.95 8.57
N ASP A 445 -9.33 3.84 9.30
CA ASP A 445 -10.53 3.13 9.73
C ASP A 445 -11.36 3.97 10.70
N GLN A 446 -10.69 4.66 11.63
CA GLN A 446 -11.34 5.58 12.54
C GLN A 446 -11.94 6.79 11.82
N LEU A 447 -11.22 7.33 10.83
CA LEU A 447 -11.75 8.42 10.01
C LEU A 447 -13.02 7.99 9.28
N LYS A 448 -12.99 6.86 8.57
CA LYS A 448 -14.16 6.31 7.88
C LYS A 448 -15.32 6.01 8.83
N SER A 449 -15.05 5.34 9.93
CA SER A 449 -16.08 4.99 10.93
C SER A 449 -16.74 6.23 11.55
N LYS A 450 -15.95 7.23 11.90
CA LYS A 450 -16.42 8.46 12.57
C LYS A 450 -17.11 9.44 11.63
N THR A 451 -16.90 9.31 10.32
CA THR A 451 -17.51 10.15 9.28
C THR A 451 -18.56 9.42 8.44
N ALA A 452 -19.08 8.29 8.94
CA ALA A 452 -20.06 7.45 8.23
C ALA A 452 -19.59 7.08 6.79
N GLY A 453 -18.29 6.93 6.58
CA GLY A 453 -17.68 6.60 5.30
C GLY A 453 -17.34 7.79 4.40
N TYR A 454 -17.75 9.01 4.75
CA TYR A 454 -17.56 10.18 3.90
C TYR A 454 -16.18 10.84 3.97
N GLY A 455 -15.41 10.61 5.04
CA GLY A 455 -14.08 11.19 5.17
C GLY A 455 -13.09 10.50 4.23
N SER A 456 -12.38 11.27 3.41
CA SER A 456 -11.26 10.78 2.62
C SER A 456 -9.95 11.38 3.10
N LEU A 457 -8.87 10.63 2.96
CA LEU A 457 -7.53 10.98 3.42
C LEU A 457 -6.55 10.82 2.27
N ASP A 458 -5.71 11.80 2.11
CA ASP A 458 -4.45 11.74 1.35
C ASP A 458 -3.33 12.29 2.22
N TYR A 459 -2.09 11.84 2.03
CA TYR A 459 -0.95 12.35 2.79
C TYR A 459 0.35 12.33 1.99
N GLU A 460 1.22 13.28 2.27
CA GLU A 460 2.56 13.39 1.71
C GLU A 460 3.61 13.53 2.81
N GLU A 461 4.79 12.94 2.64
CA GLU A 461 5.90 13.11 3.56
C GLU A 461 6.48 14.53 3.44
N ILE A 462 6.64 15.20 4.59
CA ILE A 462 7.18 16.57 4.65
C ILE A 462 8.51 16.68 5.40
N GLY A 463 9.07 15.53 5.82
CA GLY A 463 10.36 15.44 6.50
C GLY A 463 10.26 14.83 7.89
N MET A 464 11.23 15.15 8.74
CA MET A 464 11.37 14.57 10.08
C MET A 464 11.11 15.64 11.17
N ALA A 465 10.42 15.24 12.23
CA ALA A 465 10.18 16.08 13.41
C ALA A 465 10.69 15.41 14.68
N GLN A 466 11.08 16.21 15.66
CA GLN A 466 11.51 15.67 16.96
C GLN A 466 10.30 15.23 17.77
N GLY A 467 10.33 13.97 18.28
CA GLY A 467 9.30 13.39 19.14
C GLY A 467 9.85 12.94 20.51
N ASP A 468 9.01 13.02 21.55
CA ASP A 468 9.32 12.39 22.85
C ASP A 468 8.84 10.94 22.83
N LEU A 469 9.65 10.09 22.23
CA LEU A 469 9.35 8.69 21.98
C LEU A 469 10.07 7.77 22.95
N VAL A 470 9.43 6.66 23.25
CA VAL A 470 10.00 5.60 24.11
C VAL A 470 9.72 4.23 23.50
N LYS A 471 10.66 3.31 23.71
CA LYS A 471 10.46 1.90 23.41
C LYS A 471 9.66 1.26 24.53
N VAL A 472 8.58 0.58 24.18
CA VAL A 472 7.81 -0.29 25.07
C VAL A 472 8.11 -1.74 24.71
N ASP A 473 8.71 -2.47 25.63
CA ASP A 473 8.98 -3.90 25.50
C ASP A 473 7.90 -4.72 26.19
N LEU A 474 7.56 -5.86 25.59
CA LEU A 474 6.65 -6.83 26.18
C LEU A 474 7.45 -8.00 26.75
N LEU A 475 7.12 -8.39 27.99
CA LEU A 475 7.74 -9.52 28.66
C LEU A 475 6.69 -10.58 28.99
N LEU A 476 6.95 -11.81 28.59
CA LEU A 476 6.21 -12.99 28.98
C LEU A 476 7.08 -13.82 29.95
N GLN A 477 6.61 -14.04 31.16
CA GLN A 477 7.39 -14.67 32.24
C GLN A 477 8.72 -13.97 32.59
N GLY A 478 8.86 -12.70 32.26
CA GLY A 478 10.09 -11.94 32.44
C GLY A 478 11.06 -12.01 31.26
N GLU A 479 10.77 -12.81 30.23
CA GLU A 479 11.52 -12.85 28.98
C GLU A 479 10.91 -11.88 27.98
N GLN A 480 11.73 -11.07 27.33
CA GLN A 480 11.31 -10.12 26.32
C GLN A 480 10.89 -10.86 25.04
N VAL A 481 9.76 -10.44 24.48
CA VAL A 481 9.28 -10.90 23.16
C VAL A 481 9.44 -9.74 22.19
N ASP A 482 10.51 -9.78 21.41
CA ASP A 482 10.94 -8.73 20.48
C ASP A 482 9.88 -8.37 19.43
N ALA A 483 9.14 -9.36 18.94
CA ALA A 483 8.06 -9.17 17.96
C ALA A 483 6.92 -8.22 18.43
N PHE A 484 6.79 -8.01 19.74
CA PHE A 484 5.80 -7.09 20.32
C PHE A 484 6.40 -5.77 20.80
N SER A 485 7.69 -5.54 20.61
CA SER A 485 8.31 -4.26 20.92
C SER A 485 7.77 -3.16 20.01
N ALA A 486 7.45 -1.99 20.59
CA ALA A 486 6.94 -0.86 19.83
C ALA A 486 7.58 0.45 20.30
N ILE A 487 7.74 1.41 19.38
CA ILE A 487 8.15 2.76 19.67
C ILE A 487 6.90 3.63 19.67
N VAL A 488 6.60 4.26 20.81
CA VAL A 488 5.39 5.06 21.00
C VAL A 488 5.71 6.38 21.70
N HIS A 489 4.83 7.36 21.56
CA HIS A 489 4.95 8.61 22.30
C HIS A 489 4.85 8.34 23.81
N ARG A 490 5.69 9.02 24.61
CA ARG A 490 5.78 8.81 26.06
C ARG A 490 4.44 8.88 26.77
N ASP A 491 3.60 9.86 26.42
CA ASP A 491 2.28 10.05 27.03
C ASP A 491 1.32 8.90 26.73
N LYS A 492 1.50 8.20 25.60
CA LYS A 492 0.66 7.07 25.19
C LYS A 492 1.20 5.71 25.65
N ALA A 493 2.43 5.66 26.13
CA ALA A 493 3.10 4.40 26.45
C ALA A 493 2.35 3.56 27.49
N TYR A 494 1.77 4.18 28.52
CA TYR A 494 0.97 3.48 29.53
C TYR A 494 -0.31 2.87 28.93
N ALA A 495 -1.06 3.66 28.15
CA ALA A 495 -2.30 3.20 27.51
C ALA A 495 -2.02 2.06 26.52
N TYR A 496 -0.95 2.17 25.73
CA TYR A 496 -0.47 1.11 24.85
C TYR A 496 -0.13 -0.16 25.63
N GLY A 497 0.64 -0.03 26.73
CA GLY A 497 1.01 -1.17 27.57
C GLY A 497 -0.19 -1.90 28.19
N VAL A 498 -1.21 -1.17 28.64
CA VAL A 498 -2.45 -1.76 29.17
C VAL A 498 -3.23 -2.47 28.07
N MET A 499 -3.37 -1.86 26.91
CA MET A 499 -4.07 -2.42 25.75
C MET A 499 -3.43 -3.76 25.32
N ILE A 500 -2.13 -3.78 25.06
CA ILE A 500 -1.45 -4.97 24.53
C ILE A 500 -1.40 -6.12 25.55
N THR A 501 -1.15 -5.81 26.82
CA THR A 501 -1.17 -6.84 27.88
C THR A 501 -2.57 -7.41 28.09
N GLY A 502 -3.60 -6.58 27.97
CA GLY A 502 -5.01 -7.00 28.03
C GLY A 502 -5.39 -7.93 26.88
N LYS A 503 -5.08 -7.55 25.63
CA LYS A 503 -5.30 -8.39 24.44
C LYS A 503 -4.62 -9.75 24.58
N LEU A 504 -3.36 -9.77 24.92
CA LEU A 504 -2.61 -11.02 25.06
C LEU A 504 -3.14 -11.92 26.19
N ARG A 505 -3.65 -11.34 27.28
CA ARG A 505 -4.29 -12.13 28.34
C ARG A 505 -5.51 -12.89 27.84
N GLU A 506 -6.27 -12.33 26.90
CA GLU A 506 -7.46 -12.95 26.30
C GLU A 506 -7.11 -14.01 25.27
N LEU A 507 -6.05 -13.77 24.49
CA LEU A 507 -5.64 -14.60 23.36
C LEU A 507 -4.77 -15.80 23.76
N ILE A 508 -3.88 -15.62 24.75
CA ILE A 508 -3.01 -16.72 25.19
C ILE A 508 -3.80 -17.70 26.07
N PRO A 509 -3.87 -18.98 25.72
CA PRO A 509 -4.61 -19.97 26.49
C PRO A 509 -3.96 -20.20 27.86
N ARG A 510 -4.79 -20.58 28.85
CA ARG A 510 -4.31 -20.93 30.19
C ARG A 510 -3.38 -22.12 30.12
N GLN A 511 -2.23 -22.00 30.77
CA GLN A 511 -1.22 -23.05 30.88
C GLN A 511 -1.20 -23.69 32.27
N GLN A 512 -0.36 -24.71 32.47
CA GLN A 512 -0.22 -25.41 33.76
C GLN A 512 0.32 -24.51 34.87
N PHE A 513 0.91 -23.36 34.54
CA PHE A 513 1.47 -22.36 35.44
C PHE A 513 0.91 -20.97 35.15
N GLU A 514 1.12 -20.05 36.08
CA GLU A 514 0.72 -18.65 35.88
C GLU A 514 1.68 -17.96 34.92
N VAL A 515 1.15 -17.28 33.93
CA VAL A 515 1.92 -16.51 32.96
C VAL A 515 1.72 -15.01 33.22
N PRO A 516 2.70 -14.32 33.81
CA PRO A 516 2.69 -12.87 33.89
C PRO A 516 3.03 -12.28 32.53
N ILE A 517 2.24 -11.31 32.11
CA ILE A 517 2.41 -10.49 30.91
C ILE A 517 2.72 -9.08 31.41
N GLN A 518 3.82 -8.49 30.95
CA GLN A 518 4.26 -7.19 31.44
C GLN A 518 4.68 -6.32 30.26
N ALA A 519 4.31 -5.05 30.29
CA ALA A 519 4.85 -4.03 29.41
C ALA A 519 5.82 -3.16 30.20
N ALA A 520 6.99 -2.86 29.62
CA ALA A 520 8.05 -2.13 30.28
C ALA A 520 8.71 -1.08 29.40
N ILE A 521 9.17 0.01 30.00
CA ILE A 521 10.07 1.00 29.37
C ILE A 521 11.43 0.82 30.06
N GLY A 522 12.39 0.24 29.34
CA GLY A 522 13.66 -0.19 29.93
C GLY A 522 13.43 -1.15 31.10
N ALA A 523 13.95 -0.81 32.27
CA ALA A 523 13.76 -1.64 33.49
C ALA A 523 12.43 -1.40 34.23
N ARG A 524 11.65 -0.38 33.85
CA ARG A 524 10.41 0.01 34.55
C ARG A 524 9.19 -0.66 33.94
N ILE A 525 8.52 -1.51 34.69
CA ILE A 525 7.23 -2.09 34.30
C ILE A 525 6.15 -1.00 34.43
N ILE A 526 5.42 -0.76 33.33
CA ILE A 526 4.34 0.23 33.21
C ILE A 526 2.96 -0.41 33.26
N ALA A 527 2.79 -1.64 32.78
CA ALA A 527 1.53 -2.37 32.82
C ALA A 527 1.79 -3.85 33.10
N ARG A 528 0.83 -4.52 33.76
CA ARG A 528 0.96 -5.95 34.09
C ARG A 528 -0.40 -6.62 34.09
N GLU A 529 -0.48 -7.77 33.42
CA GLU A 529 -1.58 -8.72 33.47
C GLU A 529 -1.06 -10.12 33.82
N SER A 530 -1.96 -11.02 34.19
CA SER A 530 -1.58 -12.40 34.53
C SER A 530 -2.62 -13.40 34.04
N ILE A 531 -2.17 -14.41 33.33
CA ILE A 531 -3.01 -15.56 32.95
C ILE A 531 -2.91 -16.59 34.08
N ARG A 532 -4.05 -16.90 34.71
CA ARG A 532 -4.12 -17.86 35.81
C ARG A 532 -3.83 -19.28 35.31
N ALA A 533 -3.02 -20.03 36.08
CA ALA A 533 -2.77 -21.43 35.78
C ALA A 533 -4.06 -22.27 35.73
N MET A 534 -4.08 -23.29 34.84
CA MET A 534 -5.13 -24.32 34.89
C MET A 534 -5.13 -24.99 36.24
N ARG A 535 -6.29 -25.12 36.88
CA ARG A 535 -6.48 -25.84 38.12
C ARG A 535 -7.00 -27.24 37.82
N LYS A 536 -6.22 -28.27 38.13
CA LYS A 536 -6.75 -29.61 38.23
C LYS A 536 -7.41 -29.74 39.61
N ASP A 537 -8.64 -30.21 39.66
CA ASP A 537 -9.29 -30.47 40.97
C ASP A 537 -8.66 -31.71 41.59
N VAL A 538 -7.57 -31.46 42.39
CA VAL A 538 -6.85 -32.53 43.12
C VAL A 538 -7.64 -33.03 44.33
N LEU A 539 -8.75 -32.33 44.68
CA LEU A 539 -9.60 -32.69 45.83
C LEU A 539 -10.82 -33.53 45.40
N ALA A 540 -11.13 -33.65 44.09
CA ALA A 540 -12.29 -34.41 43.59
C ALA A 540 -12.35 -35.87 44.07
N LYS A 541 -11.18 -36.47 44.36
CA LYS A 541 -11.09 -37.85 44.86
C LYS A 541 -10.90 -37.93 46.40
N CYS A 542 -10.99 -36.80 47.13
CA CYS A 542 -10.89 -36.79 48.57
C CYS A 542 -12.28 -36.88 49.21
N TYR A 543 -12.78 -38.09 49.41
CA TYR A 543 -13.97 -38.36 50.20
C TYR A 543 -13.60 -38.27 51.70
N GLY A 544 -14.33 -37.40 52.44
CA GLY A 544 -14.16 -37.28 53.90
C GLY A 544 -13.47 -36.01 54.40
N GLY A 545 -13.60 -35.70 55.67
CA GLY A 545 -13.22 -34.44 56.30
C GLY A 545 -11.74 -34.25 56.64
N ASP A 546 -10.81 -35.02 56.07
CA ASP A 546 -9.37 -34.88 56.35
C ASP A 546 -8.78 -33.59 55.76
N ILE A 547 -8.81 -32.54 56.58
CA ILE A 547 -8.30 -31.19 56.28
C ILE A 547 -6.80 -31.21 56.04
N SER A 548 -6.07 -32.05 56.74
CA SER A 548 -4.59 -32.15 56.65
C SER A 548 -4.18 -32.70 55.28
N ARG A 549 -4.86 -33.73 54.79
CA ARG A 549 -4.61 -34.33 53.47
C ARG A 549 -4.98 -33.37 52.32
N LYS A 550 -6.10 -32.63 52.44
CA LYS A 550 -6.48 -31.61 51.49
C LYS A 550 -5.45 -30.49 51.38
N ARG A 551 -4.93 -30.03 52.54
CA ARG A 551 -3.89 -29.00 52.60
C ARG A 551 -2.57 -29.46 51.98
N LYS A 552 -2.14 -30.68 52.26
CA LYS A 552 -0.92 -31.28 51.70
C LYS A 552 -0.99 -31.47 50.19
N LEU A 553 -2.17 -31.82 49.65
CA LEU A 553 -2.40 -31.94 48.19
C LEU A 553 -2.35 -30.59 47.51
N LEU A 554 -2.95 -29.56 48.11
CA LEU A 554 -2.92 -28.19 47.59
C LEU A 554 -1.47 -27.60 47.64
N GLU A 555 -0.71 -27.88 48.69
CA GLU A 555 0.68 -27.45 48.81
C GLU A 555 1.57 -28.13 47.74
N LYS A 556 1.44 -29.45 47.54
CA LYS A 556 2.13 -30.18 46.47
C LYS A 556 1.77 -29.64 45.06
N GLN A 557 0.52 -29.30 44.85
CA GLN A 557 0.08 -28.67 43.57
C GLN A 557 0.71 -27.30 43.39
N LYS A 558 0.81 -26.49 44.48
CA LYS A 558 1.44 -25.18 44.46
C LYS A 558 2.95 -25.27 44.17
N GLU A 559 3.65 -26.22 44.83
CA GLU A 559 5.07 -26.49 44.57
C GLU A 559 5.33 -27.01 43.15
N GLY A 560 4.50 -27.95 42.64
CA GLY A 560 4.58 -28.44 41.29
C GLY A 560 4.43 -27.33 40.26
N LYS A 561 3.44 -26.43 40.45
CA LYS A 561 3.24 -25.26 39.59
C LYS A 561 4.44 -24.27 39.67
N LYS A 562 5.04 -24.09 40.84
CA LYS A 562 6.22 -23.24 41.00
C LYS A 562 7.42 -23.79 40.24
N ARG A 563 7.63 -25.13 40.25
CA ARG A 563 8.67 -25.79 39.44
C ARG A 563 8.40 -25.72 37.94
N MET A 564 7.16 -25.93 37.52
CA MET A 564 6.77 -25.78 36.10
C MET A 564 6.96 -24.36 35.57
N LYS A 565 6.72 -23.35 36.42
CA LYS A 565 6.98 -21.94 36.08
C LYS A 565 8.45 -21.65 35.79
N THR A 566 9.37 -22.39 36.39
CA THR A 566 10.82 -22.20 36.23
C THR A 566 11.39 -22.92 35.01
N ILE A 567 10.68 -23.91 34.47
CA ILE A 567 11.15 -24.80 33.38
C ILE A 567 10.30 -24.66 32.12
N GLY A 568 9.03 -24.26 32.26
CA GLY A 568 8.09 -24.17 31.15
C GLY A 568 8.28 -22.91 30.30
N ARG A 569 8.44 -23.08 28.99
CA ARG A 569 8.32 -21.99 28.04
C ARG A 569 6.85 -21.70 27.79
N VAL A 570 6.50 -20.43 27.59
CA VAL A 570 5.14 -20.02 27.21
C VAL A 570 5.00 -20.24 25.71
N GLU A 571 4.15 -21.18 25.33
CA GLU A 571 3.71 -21.29 23.94
C GLU A 571 2.69 -20.21 23.68
N VAL A 572 3.03 -19.25 22.83
CA VAL A 572 2.12 -18.22 22.33
C VAL A 572 1.53 -18.76 21.02
N PRO A 573 0.22 -19.01 20.95
CA PRO A 573 -0.40 -19.43 19.70
C PRO A 573 -0.20 -18.36 18.63
N GLN A 574 -0.10 -18.79 17.40
CA GLN A 574 0.05 -17.94 16.26
C GLN A 574 -1.11 -16.94 16.11
N GLU A 575 -2.34 -17.39 16.35
CA GLU A 575 -3.52 -16.54 16.35
C GLU A 575 -3.40 -15.40 17.36
N ALA A 576 -2.67 -15.62 18.46
CA ALA A 576 -2.41 -14.57 19.45
C ALA A 576 -1.42 -13.51 18.93
N PHE A 577 -0.43 -13.89 18.11
CA PHE A 577 0.44 -12.91 17.43
C PHE A 577 -0.35 -12.09 16.44
N ILE A 578 -1.09 -12.74 15.55
CA ILE A 578 -1.90 -12.06 14.52
C ILE A 578 -2.92 -11.13 15.17
N ALA A 579 -3.71 -11.63 16.14
CA ALA A 579 -4.77 -10.85 16.77
C ALA A 579 -4.27 -9.77 17.73
N ALA A 580 -3.09 -9.94 18.36
CA ALA A 580 -2.49 -8.90 19.20
C ALA A 580 -1.91 -7.76 18.35
N LEU A 581 -1.42 -8.07 17.16
CA LEU A 581 -0.84 -7.13 16.21
C LEU A 581 -1.89 -6.51 15.29
N SER A 582 -3.06 -7.17 15.09
CA SER A 582 -4.17 -6.60 14.35
C SER A 582 -4.78 -5.41 15.11
N THR A 583 -5.05 -4.36 14.37
CA THR A 583 -5.71 -3.15 14.89
C THR A 583 -7.23 -3.27 14.97
N ASP A 584 -7.80 -4.42 14.60
CA ASP A 584 -9.24 -4.67 14.65
C ASP A 584 -9.79 -4.45 16.06
N GLY A 585 -10.30 -3.25 16.27
CA GLY A 585 -11.11 -2.90 17.40
C GLY A 585 -12.39 -3.77 17.40
N GLU A 586 -12.56 -4.55 18.46
CA GLU A 586 -13.83 -5.12 18.92
C GLU A 586 -14.76 -5.69 17.83
N LYS A 587 -14.47 -6.84 17.27
CA LYS A 587 -15.55 -7.78 16.93
C LYS A 587 -16.14 -8.27 18.26
N LYS A 588 -17.26 -7.64 18.67
CA LYS A 588 -18.11 -8.09 19.76
C LYS A 588 -18.30 -9.59 19.66
N GLY A 589 -17.85 -10.29 20.69
CA GLY A 589 -18.00 -11.72 20.78
C GLY A 589 -19.43 -12.14 20.51
N GLU A 590 -19.66 -12.89 19.47
CA GLU A 590 -20.83 -13.75 19.36
C GLU A 590 -20.79 -14.71 20.56
N LYS A 591 -21.64 -14.43 21.51
CA LYS A 591 -22.01 -15.39 22.54
C LYS A 591 -22.56 -16.62 21.83
N LYS A 592 -21.73 -17.64 21.62
CA LYS A 592 -22.26 -18.98 21.43
C LYS A 592 -22.97 -19.38 22.71
N GLY A 593 -24.26 -19.15 22.73
CA GLY A 593 -25.16 -19.75 23.66
C GLY A 593 -25.32 -21.22 23.33
N LYS A 594 -25.08 -22.03 24.36
CA LYS A 594 -25.34 -23.45 24.57
C LYS A 594 -24.59 -24.45 23.71
#